data_0a48ba7174e6ccb82bc518156bca204f
#
_entry.id   0a48ba7174e6ccb82bc518156bca204f
#
_cell.length_a   1.000
_cell.length_b   1.000
_cell.length_c   1.000
_cell.angle_alpha   90.00
_cell.angle_beta   90.00
_cell.angle_gamma   90.00
#
_symmetry.space_group_name_H-M   'P 1'
#
loop_
_entity.id
_entity.type
_entity.pdbx_description
1 polymer ?
#
loop_
_entity_poly.entity_id
_entity_poly.type
_entity_poly.pdbx_seq_one_letter_code
_entity_poly.pdbx_strand_id
1 'polypeptide(L)'
;FPIMMVSFLNGYVKGAGHLDFPLLPYLRGYYDVVAAPLSPEALLNFYLPLILVLILGFWFYKVRMPRYFHEAIYNQKARKPQAKAVTRSQRQVLIRHHLSTLGNSTLIINTYVVPVLYMIMLGGGAVFLKDLGPDYFGLLLLVGIAFGFFSAQPTSFLGVATSLEGTNFDFIRSLPINTGDYLRQKFWLFYSLQVGVSLLLGGLGLIFLAHLHLILVASFTLGFLVTTYLVGGYYFERDLKLLEVNWQEVTQLFNRGGGQWLYMGIFILTIFIAALLGGIVFFASKFWIALVVNAIVSGLIALVVLIVYLFVDRRRWKRIRAMFFA
;
A
#
# COMPACT_ATOMS: atom_id res chain seq x y z
N PHE A 1 11.05 17.59 0.10
CA PHE A 1 9.88 16.95 -0.54
C PHE A 1 8.97 17.98 -1.25
N PRO A 2 8.50 19.07 -0.60
CA PRO A 2 7.71 20.11 -1.29
C PRO A 2 8.47 20.80 -2.42
N ILE A 3 9.76 21.05 -2.24
CA ILE A 3 10.61 21.74 -3.23
C ILE A 3 10.77 20.91 -4.52
N MET A 4 10.93 19.59 -4.42
CA MET A 4 10.96 18.70 -5.60
C MET A 4 9.64 18.69 -6.35
N MET A 5 8.53 18.68 -5.63
CA MET A 5 7.19 18.73 -6.21
C MET A 5 6.93 20.07 -6.90
N VAL A 6 7.35 21.17 -6.29
CA VAL A 6 7.26 22.52 -6.88
C VAL A 6 8.16 22.65 -8.12
N SER A 7 9.38 22.08 -8.09
CA SER A 7 10.29 22.11 -9.26
C SER A 7 9.74 21.24 -10.40
N PHE A 8 9.16 20.08 -10.08
CA PHE A 8 8.50 19.21 -11.06
C PHE A 8 7.27 19.88 -11.69
N LEU A 9 6.40 20.48 -10.86
CA LEU A 9 5.24 21.24 -11.31
C LEU A 9 5.65 22.47 -12.13
N ASN A 10 6.70 23.19 -11.73
CA ASN A 10 7.18 24.36 -12.44
C ASN A 10 7.83 24.00 -13.80
N GLY A 11 8.57 22.89 -13.87
CA GLY A 11 9.08 22.34 -15.13
C GLY A 11 7.95 21.88 -16.06
N TYR A 12 6.91 21.29 -15.49
CA TYR A 12 5.72 20.82 -16.17
C TYR A 12 4.87 21.98 -16.72
N VAL A 13 4.65 23.02 -15.91
CA VAL A 13 3.91 24.22 -16.28
C VAL A 13 4.62 25.03 -17.37
N LYS A 14 5.96 25.15 -17.30
CA LYS A 14 6.76 25.83 -18.31
C LYS A 14 6.82 25.10 -19.64
N GLY A 15 6.78 23.75 -19.62
CA GLY A 15 6.74 22.92 -20.82
C GLY A 15 5.35 22.79 -21.46
N ALA A 16 4.30 23.05 -20.70
CA ALA A 16 2.89 22.83 -21.08
C ALA A 16 2.18 24.07 -21.62
N GLY A 17 2.90 25.13 -22.00
CA GLY A 17 2.35 26.42 -22.43
C GLY A 17 1.32 26.40 -23.58
N HIS A 18 0.97 25.22 -24.11
CA HIS A 18 -0.04 25.00 -25.14
C HIS A 18 -0.87 23.72 -24.98
N LEU A 19 -0.82 23.05 -23.82
CA LEU A 19 -1.62 21.85 -23.61
C LEU A 19 -2.77 22.18 -22.64
N ASP A 20 -4.00 22.16 -23.16
CA ASP A 20 -5.23 22.15 -22.36
C ASP A 20 -5.30 20.86 -21.54
N PHE A 21 -4.51 20.78 -20.46
CA PHE A 21 -4.66 19.71 -19.51
C PHE A 21 -5.88 19.98 -18.63
N PRO A 22 -6.81 19.03 -18.53
CA PRO A 22 -7.76 19.07 -17.43
C PRO A 22 -6.95 18.88 -16.15
N LEU A 23 -6.53 19.98 -15.53
CA LEU A 23 -5.94 19.99 -14.19
C LEU A 23 -6.85 19.17 -13.30
N LEU A 24 -6.32 18.10 -12.71
CA LEU A 24 -7.05 17.36 -11.71
C LEU A 24 -7.58 18.36 -10.68
N PRO A 25 -8.88 18.40 -10.39
CA PRO A 25 -9.50 19.51 -9.60
C PRO A 25 -8.78 19.79 -8.29
N TYR A 26 -8.16 18.76 -7.68
CA TYR A 26 -7.38 18.87 -6.44
C TYR A 26 -5.96 19.43 -6.64
N LEU A 27 -5.41 19.44 -7.86
CA LEU A 27 -4.11 20.06 -8.17
C LEU A 27 -4.26 21.51 -8.61
N ARG A 28 -5.47 21.96 -8.93
CA ARG A 28 -5.75 23.31 -9.35
C ARG A 28 -5.32 24.34 -8.31
N GLY A 29 -5.57 24.07 -7.03
CA GLY A 29 -5.14 24.93 -5.95
C GLY A 29 -3.61 25.09 -5.85
N TYR A 30 -2.82 24.05 -6.11
CA TYR A 30 -1.36 24.15 -6.17
C TYR A 30 -0.88 24.99 -7.36
N TYR A 31 -1.52 24.82 -8.51
CA TYR A 31 -1.23 25.62 -9.69
C TYR A 31 -1.52 27.12 -9.45
N ASP A 32 -2.68 27.42 -8.88
CA ASP A 32 -3.11 28.77 -8.58
C ASP A 32 -2.12 29.47 -7.63
N VAL A 33 -1.61 28.77 -6.60
CA VAL A 33 -0.60 29.28 -5.67
C VAL A 33 0.74 29.53 -6.35
N VAL A 34 1.17 28.66 -7.27
CA VAL A 34 2.44 28.81 -7.98
C VAL A 34 2.38 29.92 -9.01
N ALA A 35 1.25 30.05 -9.72
CA ALA A 35 1.05 31.04 -10.77
C ALA A 35 0.81 32.45 -10.21
N ALA A 36 -0.06 32.56 -9.20
CA ALA A 36 -0.43 33.81 -8.56
C ALA A 36 -0.83 33.58 -7.09
N PRO A 37 0.14 33.58 -6.15
CA PRO A 37 -0.06 33.13 -4.76
C PRO A 37 -1.11 33.93 -3.96
N LEU A 38 -1.41 35.13 -4.35
CA LEU A 38 -2.41 36.00 -3.70
C LEU A 38 -3.70 36.21 -4.54
N SER A 39 -3.88 35.38 -5.58
CA SER A 39 -5.13 35.44 -6.38
C SER A 39 -6.33 34.93 -5.58
N PRO A 40 -7.55 35.38 -5.87
CA PRO A 40 -8.77 34.86 -5.26
C PRO A 40 -8.93 33.34 -5.46
N GLU A 41 -8.48 32.81 -6.60
CA GLU A 41 -8.50 31.40 -6.93
C GLU A 41 -7.54 30.60 -6.03
N ALA A 42 -6.31 31.11 -5.81
CA ALA A 42 -5.35 30.50 -4.89
C ALA A 42 -5.87 30.50 -3.44
N LEU A 43 -6.51 31.59 -3.02
CA LEU A 43 -7.13 31.68 -1.70
C LEU A 43 -8.23 30.64 -1.50
N LEU A 44 -9.10 30.48 -2.48
CA LEU A 44 -10.23 29.54 -2.41
C LEU A 44 -9.81 28.08 -2.57
N ASN A 45 -8.96 27.78 -3.54
CA ASN A 45 -8.66 26.42 -3.95
C ASN A 45 -7.52 25.76 -3.13
N PHE A 46 -6.65 26.55 -2.50
CA PHE A 46 -5.51 26.05 -1.74
C PHE A 46 -5.57 26.49 -0.27
N TYR A 47 -5.58 27.79 0.01
CA TYR A 47 -5.44 28.26 1.40
C TYR A 47 -6.67 27.94 2.24
N LEU A 48 -7.87 28.04 1.70
CA LEU A 48 -9.10 27.72 2.45
C LEU A 48 -9.18 26.25 2.83
N PRO A 49 -8.97 25.26 1.93
CA PRO A 49 -8.88 23.86 2.32
C PRO A 49 -7.75 23.56 3.31
N LEU A 50 -6.57 24.20 3.13
CA LEU A 50 -5.45 24.04 4.04
C LEU A 50 -5.79 24.52 5.46
N ILE A 51 -6.38 25.71 5.57
CA ILE A 51 -6.82 26.26 6.86
C ILE A 51 -7.90 25.36 7.49
N LEU A 52 -8.84 24.87 6.72
CA LEU A 52 -9.86 23.92 7.20
C LEU A 52 -9.23 22.63 7.74
N VAL A 53 -8.28 22.04 7.03
CA VAL A 53 -7.56 20.85 7.49
C VAL A 53 -6.77 21.13 8.77
N LEU A 54 -6.11 22.30 8.86
CA LEU A 54 -5.38 22.70 10.08
C LEU A 54 -6.32 22.92 11.26
N ILE A 55 -7.47 23.58 11.05
CA ILE A 55 -8.47 23.79 12.10
C ILE A 55 -9.07 22.46 12.56
N LEU A 56 -9.44 21.58 11.63
CA LEU A 56 -9.98 20.26 11.94
C LEU A 56 -8.93 19.38 12.63
N GLY A 57 -7.68 19.41 12.17
CA GLY A 57 -6.56 18.71 12.78
C GLY A 57 -6.27 19.19 14.21
N PHE A 58 -6.26 20.51 14.40
CA PHE A 58 -6.09 21.11 15.72
C PHE A 58 -7.27 20.80 16.67
N TRP A 59 -8.51 20.90 16.16
CA TRP A 59 -9.70 20.51 16.90
C TRP A 59 -9.66 19.02 17.30
N PHE A 60 -9.32 18.15 16.35
CA PHE A 60 -9.17 16.71 16.60
C PHE A 60 -8.10 16.44 17.66
N TYR A 61 -6.93 17.08 17.54
CA TYR A 61 -5.83 16.98 18.50
C TYR A 61 -6.24 17.44 19.89
N LYS A 62 -6.86 18.61 20.02
CA LYS A 62 -7.25 19.20 21.33
C LYS A 62 -8.45 18.51 21.97
N VAL A 63 -9.45 18.10 21.19
CA VAL A 63 -10.76 17.65 21.72
C VAL A 63 -10.87 16.12 21.74
N ARG A 64 -10.40 15.46 20.69
CA ARG A 64 -10.55 13.99 20.58
C ARG A 64 -9.37 13.22 21.15
N MET A 65 -8.15 13.64 20.87
CA MET A 65 -6.95 12.90 21.27
C MET A 65 -6.83 12.72 22.80
N PRO A 66 -7.02 13.72 23.65
CA PRO A 66 -6.95 13.54 25.09
C PRO A 66 -7.98 12.54 25.62
N ARG A 67 -9.20 12.54 25.07
CA ARG A 67 -10.24 11.57 25.45
C ARG A 67 -9.84 10.14 25.10
N TYR A 68 -9.26 9.92 23.94
CA TYR A 68 -8.77 8.60 23.54
C TYR A 68 -7.61 8.11 24.41
N PHE A 69 -6.66 8.98 24.77
CA PHE A 69 -5.57 8.62 25.68
C PHE A 69 -6.08 8.31 27.09
N HIS A 70 -6.98 9.08 27.63
CA HIS A 70 -7.56 8.82 28.93
C HIS A 70 -8.46 7.57 28.95
N GLU A 71 -9.26 7.36 27.92
CA GLU A 71 -10.09 6.16 27.80
C GLU A 71 -9.26 4.88 27.58
N ALA A 72 -8.15 4.95 26.83
CA ALA A 72 -7.25 3.80 26.67
C ALA A 72 -6.61 3.37 27.98
N ILE A 73 -6.24 4.32 28.85
CA ILE A 73 -5.67 4.06 30.18
C ILE A 73 -6.76 3.61 31.18
N TYR A 74 -7.96 4.18 31.12
CA TYR A 74 -9.05 3.88 32.05
C TYR A 74 -9.84 2.62 31.67
N ASN A 75 -9.98 2.30 30.40
CA ASN A 75 -10.72 1.11 29.93
C ASN A 75 -9.95 -0.21 30.12
N GLN A 76 -8.72 -0.19 30.59
CA GLN A 76 -8.07 -1.38 31.17
C GLN A 76 -8.65 -1.77 32.52
N LYS A 77 -9.38 -0.87 33.24
CA LYS A 77 -10.12 -1.22 34.45
C LYS A 77 -11.52 -1.71 34.11
N ALA A 78 -11.63 -3.04 34.13
CA ALA A 78 -12.89 -3.76 34.34
C ALA A 78 -14.02 -3.57 33.32
N ARG A 79 -13.85 -4.00 32.09
CA ARG A 79 -14.97 -4.64 31.42
C ARG A 79 -15.20 -5.99 32.11
N LYS A 80 -16.15 -6.05 33.05
CA LYS A 80 -16.71 -7.32 33.52
C LYS A 80 -17.13 -8.11 32.28
N PRO A 81 -16.65 -9.34 32.07
CA PRO A 81 -17.07 -10.14 30.96
C PRO A 81 -18.57 -10.42 31.13
N GLN A 82 -19.42 -9.69 30.41
CA GLN A 82 -20.78 -10.12 30.23
C GLN A 82 -20.69 -11.35 29.33
N ALA A 83 -20.62 -12.49 29.98
CA ALA A 83 -20.70 -13.81 29.37
C ALA A 83 -22.11 -14.05 28.81
N LYS A 84 -22.47 -13.35 27.73
CA LYS A 84 -23.44 -13.89 26.80
C LYS A 84 -22.71 -14.97 26.03
N ALA A 85 -23.04 -16.22 26.33
CA ALA A 85 -22.61 -17.39 25.56
C ALA A 85 -23.15 -17.25 24.12
N VAL A 86 -22.48 -16.49 23.31
CA VAL A 86 -22.75 -16.43 21.88
C VAL A 86 -21.95 -17.58 21.28
N THR A 87 -22.67 -18.62 20.84
CA THR A 87 -22.13 -19.74 20.04
C THR A 87 -21.56 -19.18 18.72
N ARG A 88 -20.39 -18.57 18.78
CA ARG A 88 -19.68 -18.11 17.59
C ARG A 88 -18.82 -19.24 17.06
N SER A 89 -18.82 -19.39 15.76
CA SER A 89 -17.85 -20.27 15.08
C SER A 89 -16.42 -19.84 15.46
N GLN A 90 -15.54 -20.81 15.71
CA GLN A 90 -14.13 -20.57 16.03
C GLN A 90 -13.45 -19.61 15.02
N ARG A 91 -13.81 -19.76 13.74
CA ARG A 91 -13.34 -18.87 12.66
C ARG A 91 -13.75 -17.40 12.87
N GLN A 92 -14.97 -17.14 13.31
CA GLN A 92 -15.43 -15.75 13.56
C GLN A 92 -14.70 -15.12 14.75
N VAL A 93 -14.41 -15.89 15.78
CA VAL A 93 -13.64 -15.43 16.93
C VAL A 93 -12.23 -15.04 16.51
N LEU A 94 -11.55 -15.88 15.73
CA LEU A 94 -10.22 -15.61 15.21
C LEU A 94 -10.17 -14.38 14.29
N ILE A 95 -11.12 -14.25 13.36
CA ILE A 95 -11.21 -13.08 12.48
C ILE A 95 -11.37 -11.80 13.32
N ARG A 96 -12.25 -11.80 14.31
CA ARG A 96 -12.46 -10.64 15.19
C ARG A 96 -11.21 -10.32 16.00
N HIS A 97 -10.50 -11.32 16.48
CA HIS A 97 -9.23 -11.16 17.17
C HIS A 97 -8.20 -10.50 16.24
N HIS A 98 -8.00 -11.03 15.03
CA HIS A 98 -7.09 -10.43 14.04
C HIS A 98 -7.44 -8.99 13.69
N LEU A 99 -8.73 -8.66 13.54
CA LEU A 99 -9.18 -7.30 13.27
C LEU A 99 -8.92 -6.35 14.45
N SER A 100 -8.98 -6.84 15.69
CA SER A 100 -8.71 -6.02 16.87
C SER A 100 -7.25 -5.57 16.96
N THR A 101 -6.31 -6.30 16.36
CA THR A 101 -4.88 -5.94 16.32
C THR A 101 -4.58 -4.81 15.32
N LEU A 102 -5.51 -4.50 14.41
CA LEU A 102 -5.33 -3.48 13.36
C LEU A 102 -5.67 -2.04 13.79
N GLY A 103 -6.09 -1.85 15.05
CA GLY A 103 -6.54 -0.55 15.56
C GLY A 103 -5.47 0.54 15.67
N ASN A 104 -4.24 0.31 15.19
CA ASN A 104 -3.15 1.27 15.27
C ASN A 104 -3.13 2.24 14.08
N SER A 105 -3.30 3.54 14.35
CA SER A 105 -3.38 4.59 13.32
C SER A 105 -2.09 4.70 12.48
N THR A 106 -0.92 4.56 13.10
CA THR A 106 0.37 4.61 12.40
C THR A 106 0.48 3.50 11.37
N LEU A 107 0.01 2.30 11.71
CA LEU A 107 0.00 1.16 10.82
C LEU A 107 -0.97 1.36 9.65
N ILE A 108 -2.17 1.90 9.91
CA ILE A 108 -3.16 2.23 8.87
C ILE A 108 -2.59 3.25 7.89
N ILE A 109 -1.96 4.33 8.40
CA ILE A 109 -1.32 5.35 7.56
C ILE A 109 -0.24 4.74 6.68
N ASN A 110 0.66 3.94 7.25
CA ASN A 110 1.74 3.32 6.48
C ASN A 110 1.23 2.29 5.46
N THR A 111 0.16 1.56 5.76
CA THR A 111 -0.37 0.55 4.86
C THR A 111 -1.16 1.13 3.69
N TYR A 112 -1.92 2.21 3.91
CA TYR A 112 -2.84 2.75 2.90
C TYR A 112 -2.47 4.14 2.42
N VAL A 113 -2.21 5.09 3.34
CA VAL A 113 -2.00 6.49 2.95
C VAL A 113 -0.68 6.67 2.22
N VAL A 114 0.38 6.06 2.73
CA VAL A 114 1.72 6.18 2.11
C VAL A 114 1.75 5.59 0.70
N PRO A 115 1.26 4.36 0.41
CA PRO A 115 1.17 3.85 -0.96
C PRO A 115 0.28 4.70 -1.88
N VAL A 116 -0.86 5.21 -1.38
CA VAL A 116 -1.74 6.10 -2.16
C VAL A 116 -1.05 7.41 -2.49
N LEU A 117 -0.30 8.01 -1.56
CA LEU A 117 0.52 9.20 -1.84
C LEU A 117 1.57 8.92 -2.91
N TYR A 118 2.24 7.76 -2.88
CA TYR A 118 3.14 7.35 -3.95
C TYR A 118 2.41 7.15 -5.29
N MET A 119 1.20 6.57 -5.25
CA MET A 119 0.35 6.48 -6.44
C MET A 119 0.04 7.86 -7.02
N ILE A 120 -0.35 8.80 -6.20
CA ILE A 120 -0.65 10.17 -6.65
C ILE A 120 0.61 10.85 -7.21
N MET A 121 1.75 10.67 -6.57
CA MET A 121 3.03 11.24 -7.02
C MET A 121 3.49 10.66 -8.37
N LEU A 122 3.40 9.34 -8.54
CA LEU A 122 3.73 8.66 -9.79
C LEU A 122 2.60 8.80 -10.80
N GLY A 123 1.36 8.97 -10.33
CA GLY A 123 0.15 9.16 -11.14
C GLY A 123 0.06 10.54 -11.81
N GLY A 124 0.95 11.50 -11.46
CA GLY A 124 1.23 12.63 -12.36
C GLY A 124 1.68 12.17 -13.75
N GLY A 125 2.29 10.98 -13.84
CA GLY A 125 2.48 10.26 -15.09
C GLY A 125 1.21 9.64 -15.70
N ALA A 126 0.10 9.49 -14.95
CA ALA A 126 -1.15 8.93 -15.46
C ALA A 126 -1.80 9.82 -16.54
N VAL A 127 -1.48 11.12 -16.54
CA VAL A 127 -1.88 12.03 -17.61
C VAL A 127 -1.29 11.60 -18.95
N PHE A 128 -0.05 11.06 -18.96
CA PHE A 128 0.57 10.48 -20.14
C PHE A 128 -0.02 9.13 -20.55
N LEU A 129 -0.76 8.49 -19.64
CA LEU A 129 -1.42 7.20 -19.86
C LEU A 129 -2.83 7.36 -20.47
N LYS A 130 -3.41 8.57 -20.49
CA LYS A 130 -4.77 8.84 -20.93
C LYS A 130 -5.03 8.41 -22.39
N ASP A 131 -3.99 8.54 -23.24
CA ASP A 131 -4.08 8.23 -24.65
C ASP A 131 -3.58 6.81 -25.00
N LEU A 132 -3.30 5.98 -23.98
CA LEU A 132 -2.84 4.61 -24.20
C LEU A 132 -4.01 3.72 -24.64
N GLY A 133 -3.87 3.14 -25.83
CA GLY A 133 -4.76 2.10 -26.32
C GLY A 133 -4.69 0.82 -25.48
N PRO A 134 -5.66 -0.09 -25.63
CA PRO A 134 -5.70 -1.35 -24.87
C PRO A 134 -4.47 -2.24 -25.11
N ASP A 135 -3.73 -2.02 -26.20
CA ASP A 135 -2.54 -2.79 -26.59
C ASP A 135 -1.35 -2.61 -25.59
N TYR A 136 -1.40 -1.59 -24.74
CA TYR A 136 -0.36 -1.32 -23.72
C TYR A 136 -0.57 -2.06 -22.39
N PHE A 137 -1.31 -3.16 -22.39
CA PHE A 137 -1.63 -3.93 -21.18
C PHE A 137 -0.39 -4.45 -20.43
N GLY A 138 0.70 -4.80 -21.15
CA GLY A 138 1.96 -5.24 -20.52
C GLY A 138 2.67 -4.13 -19.75
N LEU A 139 2.61 -2.89 -20.26
CA LEU A 139 3.12 -1.72 -19.56
C LEU A 139 2.36 -1.49 -18.24
N LEU A 140 1.03 -1.57 -18.27
CA LEU A 140 0.21 -1.41 -17.06
C LEU A 140 0.39 -2.58 -16.08
N LEU A 141 0.69 -3.77 -16.56
CA LEU A 141 1.07 -4.90 -15.72
C LEU A 141 2.36 -4.59 -14.94
N LEU A 142 3.40 -4.03 -15.60
CA LEU A 142 4.65 -3.59 -14.95
C LEU A 142 4.39 -2.50 -13.91
N VAL A 143 3.56 -1.52 -14.23
CA VAL A 143 3.15 -0.46 -13.30
C VAL A 143 2.46 -1.07 -12.09
N GLY A 144 1.53 -2.01 -12.28
CA GLY A 144 0.87 -2.74 -11.19
C GLY A 144 1.85 -3.50 -10.31
N ILE A 145 2.87 -4.14 -10.90
CA ILE A 145 3.95 -4.81 -10.17
C ILE A 145 4.70 -3.82 -9.28
N ALA A 146 5.11 -2.68 -9.81
CA ALA A 146 5.81 -1.64 -9.05
C ALA A 146 4.96 -1.16 -7.86
N PHE A 147 3.67 -0.91 -8.07
CA PHE A 147 2.76 -0.54 -6.99
C PHE A 147 2.56 -1.64 -5.95
N GLY A 148 2.56 -2.90 -6.36
CA GLY A 148 2.53 -4.04 -5.46
C GLY A 148 3.73 -4.06 -4.50
N PHE A 149 4.93 -3.73 -5.00
CA PHE A 149 6.13 -3.56 -4.17
C PHE A 149 5.96 -2.43 -3.15
N PHE A 150 5.40 -1.29 -3.57
CA PHE A 150 5.20 -0.16 -2.66
C PHE A 150 4.12 -0.42 -1.60
N SER A 151 3.08 -1.16 -1.95
CA SER A 151 2.05 -1.54 -1.00
C SER A 151 2.55 -2.57 0.03
N ALA A 152 3.29 -3.58 -0.42
CA ALA A 152 3.79 -4.67 0.42
C ALA A 152 5.14 -4.32 1.06
N GLN A 153 5.18 -3.27 1.88
CA GLN A 153 6.40 -2.81 2.58
C GLN A 153 6.52 -3.42 3.99
N PRO A 154 7.72 -3.39 4.60
CA PRO A 154 7.94 -3.93 5.95
C PRO A 154 7.11 -3.21 7.02
N THR A 155 6.63 -2.01 6.76
CA THR A 155 5.78 -1.19 7.66
C THR A 155 4.28 -1.38 7.39
N SER A 156 3.91 -2.28 6.48
CA SER A 156 2.51 -2.62 6.17
C SER A 156 1.96 -3.69 7.13
N PHE A 157 0.65 -3.91 7.05
CA PHE A 157 -0.01 -4.98 7.82
C PHE A 157 0.69 -6.33 7.70
N LEU A 158 1.11 -6.71 6.49
CA LEU A 158 1.78 -7.99 6.26
C LEU A 158 3.20 -8.01 6.82
N GLY A 159 3.86 -6.86 6.89
CA GLY A 159 5.25 -6.75 7.36
C GLY A 159 5.43 -6.87 8.86
N VAL A 160 4.37 -6.68 9.64
CA VAL A 160 4.39 -6.73 11.11
C VAL A 160 3.27 -7.61 11.70
N ALA A 161 2.63 -8.39 10.85
CA ALA A 161 1.40 -9.13 11.17
C ALA A 161 1.48 -9.96 12.45
N THR A 162 2.56 -10.71 12.63
CA THR A 162 2.73 -11.62 13.76
C THR A 162 3.18 -10.88 15.00
N SER A 163 4.13 -9.97 14.86
CA SER A 163 4.64 -9.18 15.99
C SER A 163 3.59 -8.23 16.57
N LEU A 164 2.53 -7.87 15.84
CA LEU A 164 1.39 -7.11 16.37
C LEU A 164 0.65 -7.82 17.50
N GLU A 165 0.75 -9.14 17.60
CA GLU A 165 0.19 -9.88 18.74
C GLU A 165 0.92 -9.57 20.05
N GLY A 166 2.18 -9.14 19.98
CA GLY A 166 2.99 -8.91 21.16
C GLY A 166 3.05 -10.17 22.04
N THR A 167 2.97 -9.99 23.35
CA THR A 167 2.98 -11.08 24.34
C THR A 167 1.82 -12.07 24.19
N ASN A 168 0.71 -11.69 23.53
CA ASN A 168 -0.39 -12.58 23.26
C ASN A 168 0.00 -13.72 22.29
N PHE A 169 1.07 -13.57 21.53
CA PHE A 169 1.51 -14.60 20.59
C PHE A 169 1.97 -15.87 21.33
N ASP A 170 2.65 -15.74 22.45
CA ASP A 170 3.06 -16.88 23.26
C ASP A 170 1.84 -17.61 23.86
N PHE A 171 0.83 -16.86 24.29
CA PHE A 171 -0.45 -17.43 24.72
C PHE A 171 -1.13 -18.22 23.58
N ILE A 172 -1.17 -17.63 22.35
CA ILE A 172 -1.75 -18.29 21.18
C ILE A 172 -1.04 -19.62 20.87
N ARG A 173 0.30 -19.65 21.01
CA ARG A 173 1.10 -20.88 20.83
C ARG A 173 0.80 -21.96 21.87
N SER A 174 0.40 -21.58 23.07
CA SER A 174 0.02 -22.53 24.14
C SER A 174 -1.37 -23.14 23.96
N LEU A 175 -2.22 -22.55 23.10
CA LEU A 175 -3.55 -23.07 22.82
C LEU A 175 -3.49 -24.35 21.96
N PRO A 176 -4.44 -25.27 22.13
CA PRO A 176 -4.52 -26.50 21.33
C PRO A 176 -5.08 -26.23 19.93
N ILE A 177 -4.48 -25.27 19.21
CA ILE A 177 -4.83 -24.89 17.85
C ILE A 177 -3.64 -25.11 16.92
N ASN A 178 -3.90 -25.40 15.65
CA ASN A 178 -2.84 -25.48 14.66
C ASN A 178 -2.31 -24.08 14.34
N THR A 179 -1.14 -23.76 14.89
CA THR A 179 -0.48 -22.46 14.69
C THR A 179 -0.25 -22.14 13.21
N GLY A 180 0.04 -23.16 12.39
CA GLY A 180 0.21 -22.96 10.95
C GLY A 180 -1.05 -22.51 10.24
N ASP A 181 -2.20 -23.06 10.61
CA ASP A 181 -3.52 -22.65 10.06
C ASP A 181 -3.92 -21.27 10.58
N TYR A 182 -3.62 -20.98 11.85
CA TYR A 182 -3.81 -19.65 12.43
C TYR A 182 -3.04 -18.58 11.66
N LEU A 183 -1.74 -18.79 11.41
CA LEU A 183 -0.89 -17.86 10.66
C LEU A 183 -1.32 -17.72 9.20
N ARG A 184 -1.74 -18.82 8.57
CA ARG A 184 -2.27 -18.79 7.21
C ARG A 184 -3.56 -17.98 7.12
N GLN A 185 -4.46 -18.13 8.08
CA GLN A 185 -5.71 -17.36 8.15
C GLN A 185 -5.43 -15.87 8.35
N LYS A 186 -4.50 -15.54 9.25
CA LYS A 186 -4.04 -14.17 9.50
C LYS A 186 -3.44 -13.54 8.24
N PHE A 187 -2.55 -14.26 7.56
CA PHE A 187 -1.96 -13.80 6.30
C PHE A 187 -3.03 -13.44 5.27
N TRP A 188 -3.97 -14.36 5.01
CA TRP A 188 -5.02 -14.14 4.02
C TRP A 188 -5.94 -12.98 4.37
N LEU A 189 -6.28 -12.83 5.65
CA LEU A 189 -7.09 -11.71 6.11
C LEU A 189 -6.37 -10.37 5.89
N PHE A 190 -5.11 -10.28 6.31
CA PHE A 190 -4.32 -9.04 6.17
C PHE A 190 -4.03 -8.73 4.71
N TYR A 191 -3.72 -9.74 3.90
CA TYR A 191 -3.57 -9.59 2.46
C TYR A 191 -4.86 -9.07 1.81
N SER A 192 -6.00 -9.67 2.12
CA SER A 192 -7.29 -9.25 1.57
C SER A 192 -7.66 -7.81 1.94
N LEU A 193 -7.41 -7.40 3.18
CA LEU A 193 -7.64 -6.03 3.64
C LEU A 193 -6.70 -5.04 2.95
N GLN A 194 -5.40 -5.36 2.92
CA GLN A 194 -4.39 -4.50 2.30
C GLN A 194 -4.67 -4.30 0.81
N VAL A 195 -4.94 -5.39 0.10
CA VAL A 195 -5.24 -5.36 -1.34
C VAL A 195 -6.60 -4.74 -1.62
N GLY A 196 -7.65 -5.14 -0.88
CA GLY A 196 -9.01 -4.68 -1.11
C GLY A 196 -9.15 -3.17 -1.01
N VAL A 197 -8.64 -2.56 0.05
CA VAL A 197 -8.69 -1.10 0.24
C VAL A 197 -7.80 -0.37 -0.79
N SER A 198 -6.59 -0.87 -1.04
CA SER A 198 -5.68 -0.26 -2.01
C SER A 198 -6.23 -0.31 -3.44
N LEU A 199 -6.88 -1.42 -3.84
CA LEU A 199 -7.53 -1.53 -5.16
C LEU A 199 -8.78 -0.68 -5.25
N LEU A 200 -9.57 -0.59 -4.18
CA LEU A 200 -10.74 0.28 -4.17
C LEU A 200 -10.33 1.72 -4.39
N LEU A 201 -9.33 2.22 -3.68
CA LEU A 201 -8.85 3.59 -3.82
C LEU A 201 -8.11 3.81 -5.15
N GLY A 202 -7.15 2.94 -5.49
CA GLY A 202 -6.34 3.06 -6.69
C GLY A 202 -7.09 2.70 -7.98
N GLY A 203 -7.87 1.61 -7.96
CA GLY A 203 -8.67 1.17 -9.11
C GLY A 203 -9.76 2.17 -9.48
N LEU A 204 -10.48 2.71 -8.50
CA LEU A 204 -11.43 3.80 -8.75
C LEU A 204 -10.72 5.03 -9.32
N GLY A 205 -9.54 5.37 -8.79
CA GLY A 205 -8.73 6.45 -9.35
C GLY A 205 -8.36 6.23 -10.81
N LEU A 206 -7.91 5.04 -11.19
CA LEU A 206 -7.56 4.70 -12.57
C LEU A 206 -8.77 4.73 -13.51
N ILE A 207 -9.94 4.27 -13.06
CA ILE A 207 -11.16 4.26 -13.88
C ILE A 207 -11.72 5.68 -14.03
N PHE A 208 -11.93 6.40 -12.92
CA PHE A 208 -12.66 7.66 -12.92
C PHE A 208 -11.80 8.90 -13.23
N LEU A 209 -10.51 8.88 -12.84
CA LEU A 209 -9.62 10.03 -13.04
C LEU A 209 -8.78 9.90 -14.32
N ALA A 210 -8.26 8.71 -14.60
CA ALA A 210 -7.42 8.48 -15.78
C ALA A 210 -8.20 7.99 -17.00
N HIS A 211 -9.49 7.63 -16.86
CA HIS A 211 -10.36 7.10 -17.92
C HIS A 211 -9.72 5.95 -18.71
N LEU A 212 -8.93 5.10 -18.03
CA LEU A 212 -8.22 4.01 -18.68
C LEU A 212 -9.18 2.92 -19.17
N HIS A 213 -8.82 2.31 -20.29
CA HIS A 213 -9.54 1.16 -20.80
C HIS A 213 -9.54 0.00 -19.79
N LEU A 214 -10.65 -0.73 -19.67
CA LEU A 214 -10.84 -1.78 -18.65
C LEU A 214 -9.74 -2.87 -18.70
N ILE A 215 -9.21 -3.20 -19.87
CA ILE A 215 -8.11 -4.15 -20.05
C ILE A 215 -6.84 -3.66 -19.33
N LEU A 216 -6.55 -2.36 -19.41
CA LEU A 216 -5.39 -1.75 -18.74
C LEU A 216 -5.55 -1.79 -17.23
N VAL A 217 -6.74 -1.46 -16.73
CA VAL A 217 -7.07 -1.56 -15.30
C VAL A 217 -6.98 -2.99 -14.79
N ALA A 218 -7.47 -3.96 -15.57
CA ALA A 218 -7.36 -5.38 -15.22
C ALA A 218 -5.90 -5.85 -15.16
N SER A 219 -5.07 -5.43 -16.12
CA SER A 219 -3.63 -5.75 -16.15
C SER A 219 -2.88 -5.14 -14.97
N PHE A 220 -3.13 -3.87 -14.66
CA PHE A 220 -2.59 -3.21 -13.47
C PHE A 220 -2.99 -3.98 -12.21
N THR A 221 -4.27 -4.29 -12.06
CA THR A 221 -4.81 -5.03 -10.91
C THR A 221 -4.14 -6.38 -10.73
N LEU A 222 -3.95 -7.12 -11.83
CA LEU A 222 -3.29 -8.44 -11.79
C LEU A 222 -1.83 -8.33 -11.35
N GLY A 223 -1.07 -7.38 -11.88
CA GLY A 223 0.31 -7.12 -11.47
C GLY A 223 0.39 -6.74 -10.00
N PHE A 224 -0.49 -5.86 -9.54
CA PHE A 224 -0.59 -5.44 -8.15
C PHE A 224 -0.91 -6.60 -7.20
N LEU A 225 -1.92 -7.41 -7.50
CA LEU A 225 -2.33 -8.57 -6.69
C LEU A 225 -1.18 -9.57 -6.52
N VAL A 226 -0.59 -9.98 -7.63
CA VAL A 226 0.47 -10.99 -7.62
C VAL A 226 1.69 -10.51 -6.84
N THR A 227 2.12 -9.28 -7.09
CA THR A 227 3.31 -8.75 -6.42
C THR A 227 3.07 -8.51 -4.94
N THR A 228 1.93 -7.95 -4.56
CA THR A 228 1.56 -7.78 -3.14
C THR A 228 1.50 -9.12 -2.41
N TYR A 229 1.04 -10.19 -3.07
CA TYR A 229 1.05 -11.54 -2.51
C TYR A 229 2.46 -12.08 -2.27
N LEU A 230 3.32 -12.02 -3.30
CA LEU A 230 4.67 -12.57 -3.22
C LEU A 230 5.56 -11.80 -2.24
N VAL A 231 5.55 -10.48 -2.34
CA VAL A 231 6.36 -9.58 -1.51
C VAL A 231 5.81 -9.50 -0.09
N GLY A 232 4.49 -9.38 0.06
CA GLY A 232 3.83 -9.40 1.36
C GLY A 232 4.06 -10.71 2.10
N GLY A 233 4.05 -11.84 1.37
CA GLY A 233 4.42 -13.13 1.94
C GLY A 233 5.89 -13.21 2.38
N TYR A 234 6.81 -12.57 1.64
CA TYR A 234 8.21 -12.45 2.06
C TYR A 234 8.34 -11.66 3.37
N TYR A 235 7.67 -10.52 3.48
CA TYR A 235 7.72 -9.72 4.70
C TYR A 235 6.99 -10.39 5.87
N PHE A 236 5.94 -11.15 5.60
CA PHE A 236 5.28 -11.97 6.63
C PHE A 236 6.21 -13.06 7.18
N GLU A 237 6.96 -13.78 6.31
CA GLU A 237 7.98 -14.75 6.75
C GLU A 237 9.13 -14.07 7.50
N ARG A 238 9.52 -12.85 7.07
CA ARG A 238 10.55 -12.05 7.73
C ARG A 238 10.09 -11.61 9.13
N ASP A 239 8.83 -11.20 9.29
CA ASP A 239 8.25 -10.82 10.58
C ASP A 239 8.31 -11.98 11.59
N LEU A 240 8.01 -13.20 11.13
CA LEU A 240 8.14 -14.42 11.95
C LEU A 240 9.59 -14.72 12.37
N LYS A 241 10.57 -14.47 11.50
CA LYS A 241 11.99 -14.68 11.81
C LYS A 241 12.54 -13.62 12.76
N LEU A 242 12.03 -12.43 12.70
CA LEU A 242 12.41 -11.26 13.51
C LEU A 242 11.35 -10.98 14.58
N LEU A 243 10.66 -11.99 15.06
CA LEU A 243 9.55 -11.84 15.99
C LEU A 243 9.95 -11.02 17.20
N GLU A 244 9.24 -9.92 17.42
CA GLU A 244 9.40 -9.03 18.56
C GLU A 244 8.08 -8.94 19.30
N VAL A 245 8.04 -9.44 20.53
CA VAL A 245 6.82 -9.49 21.35
C VAL A 245 6.76 -8.40 22.43
N ASN A 246 7.90 -7.79 22.77
CA ASN A 246 8.01 -6.83 23.86
C ASN A 246 8.07 -5.37 23.35
N TRP A 247 7.49 -5.09 22.19
CA TRP A 247 7.45 -3.74 21.64
C TRP A 247 6.47 -2.84 22.44
N GLN A 248 6.84 -1.58 22.61
CA GLN A 248 6.00 -0.55 23.23
C GLN A 248 5.30 0.31 22.18
N GLU A 249 5.98 0.57 21.07
CA GLU A 249 5.45 1.33 19.93
C GLU A 249 5.59 0.56 18.63
N VAL A 250 4.59 0.66 17.76
CA VAL A 250 4.60 -0.01 16.44
C VAL A 250 5.79 0.42 15.58
N THR A 251 6.28 1.64 15.76
CA THR A 251 7.46 2.17 15.07
C THR A 251 8.73 1.35 15.33
N GLN A 252 8.85 0.71 16.50
CA GLN A 252 9.96 -0.19 16.82
C GLN A 252 9.97 -1.41 15.89
N LEU A 253 8.78 -1.91 15.52
CA LEU A 253 8.64 -3.04 14.60
C LEU A 253 9.12 -2.69 13.18
N PHE A 254 9.03 -1.44 12.78
CA PHE A 254 9.44 -0.99 11.44
C PHE A 254 10.96 -0.95 11.26
N ASN A 255 11.69 -0.69 12.36
CA ASN A 255 13.15 -0.53 12.34
C ASN A 255 13.93 -1.84 12.51
N ARG A 256 13.24 -2.95 12.78
CA ARG A 256 13.86 -4.25 13.02
C ARG A 256 14.70 -4.74 11.84
N GLY A 257 15.89 -5.25 12.16
CA GLY A 257 16.80 -5.81 11.16
C GLY A 257 17.16 -4.84 10.03
N GLY A 258 17.30 -3.53 10.34
CA GLY A 258 17.61 -2.52 9.35
C GLY A 258 16.49 -2.29 8.32
N GLY A 259 15.24 -2.67 8.65
CA GLY A 259 14.12 -2.73 7.71
C GLY A 259 13.86 -1.45 6.95
N GLN A 260 14.03 -0.30 7.60
CA GLN A 260 13.77 1.00 6.97
C GLN A 260 14.81 1.34 5.88
N TRP A 261 16.09 1.09 6.13
CA TRP A 261 17.15 1.30 5.14
C TRP A 261 17.08 0.31 3.99
N LEU A 262 16.81 -0.95 4.30
CA LEU A 262 16.58 -1.98 3.28
C LEU A 262 15.39 -1.62 2.39
N TYR A 263 14.28 -1.18 3.00
CA TYR A 263 13.11 -0.74 2.25
C TYR A 263 13.43 0.46 1.35
N MET A 264 14.15 1.46 1.85
CA MET A 264 14.51 2.64 1.08
C MET A 264 15.39 2.28 -0.13
N GLY A 265 16.35 1.36 0.05
CA GLY A 265 17.17 0.83 -1.04
C GLY A 265 16.36 0.07 -2.09
N ILE A 266 15.48 -0.83 -1.65
CA ILE A 266 14.57 -1.59 -2.52
C ILE A 266 13.61 -0.64 -3.25
N PHE A 267 13.09 0.37 -2.56
CA PHE A 267 12.18 1.37 -3.13
C PHE A 267 12.83 2.13 -4.30
N ILE A 268 14.04 2.68 -4.07
CA ILE A 268 14.78 3.40 -5.12
C ILE A 268 15.10 2.48 -6.30
N LEU A 269 15.57 1.26 -6.01
CA LEU A 269 15.87 0.26 -7.03
C LEU A 269 14.61 -0.12 -7.85
N THR A 270 13.47 -0.28 -7.18
CA THR A 270 12.20 -0.60 -7.84
C THR A 270 11.74 0.51 -8.77
N ILE A 271 11.85 1.79 -8.34
CA ILE A 271 11.54 2.93 -9.21
C ILE A 271 12.46 2.94 -10.43
N PHE A 272 13.76 2.75 -10.22
CA PHE A 272 14.74 2.78 -11.31
C PHE A 272 14.48 1.65 -12.32
N ILE A 273 14.27 0.42 -11.84
CA ILE A 273 13.96 -0.73 -12.72
C ILE A 273 12.62 -0.54 -13.42
N ALA A 274 11.58 -0.08 -12.72
CA ALA A 274 10.27 0.16 -13.31
C ALA A 274 10.32 1.25 -14.38
N ALA A 275 11.05 2.34 -14.14
CA ALA A 275 11.25 3.41 -15.12
C ALA A 275 12.04 2.93 -16.34
N LEU A 276 13.11 2.15 -16.13
CA LEU A 276 13.93 1.60 -17.20
C LEU A 276 13.13 0.62 -18.06
N LEU A 277 12.51 -0.39 -17.44
CA LEU A 277 11.73 -1.40 -18.17
C LEU A 277 10.47 -0.80 -18.80
N GLY A 278 9.76 0.08 -18.08
CA GLY A 278 8.61 0.79 -18.60
C GLY A 278 8.97 1.66 -19.80
N GLY A 279 10.09 2.38 -19.72
CA GLY A 279 10.64 3.17 -20.84
C GLY A 279 10.96 2.29 -22.05
N ILE A 280 11.68 1.18 -21.85
CA ILE A 280 12.01 0.23 -22.94
C ILE A 280 10.73 -0.30 -23.59
N VAL A 281 9.75 -0.74 -22.81
CA VAL A 281 8.48 -1.26 -23.35
C VAL A 281 7.72 -0.17 -24.09
N PHE A 282 7.66 1.03 -23.56
CA PHE A 282 6.98 2.17 -24.17
C PHE A 282 7.61 2.53 -25.52
N PHE A 283 8.94 2.69 -25.58
CA PHE A 283 9.63 3.00 -26.83
C PHE A 283 9.56 1.85 -27.84
N ALA A 284 9.78 0.60 -27.41
CA ALA A 284 9.65 -0.56 -28.29
C ALA A 284 8.25 -0.65 -28.91
N SER A 285 7.21 -0.34 -28.13
CA SER A 285 5.82 -0.33 -28.61
C SER A 285 5.52 0.78 -29.63
N LYS A 286 6.38 1.80 -29.73
CA LYS A 286 6.28 2.82 -30.78
C LYS A 286 6.96 2.42 -32.08
N PHE A 287 7.99 1.59 -32.02
CA PHE A 287 8.75 1.15 -33.21
C PHE A 287 8.21 -0.17 -33.77
N TRP A 288 7.60 -1.00 -32.93
CA TRP A 288 7.03 -2.30 -33.32
C TRP A 288 5.53 -2.32 -33.01
N ILE A 289 4.87 -3.45 -33.38
CA ILE A 289 3.45 -3.65 -33.09
C ILE A 289 3.27 -3.71 -31.56
N ALA A 290 2.61 -2.70 -30.98
CA ALA A 290 2.44 -2.54 -29.54
C ALA A 290 1.86 -3.79 -28.87
N LEU A 291 0.85 -4.41 -29.48
CA LEU A 291 0.25 -5.66 -29.00
C LEU A 291 1.28 -6.79 -28.82
N VAL A 292 2.18 -6.97 -29.80
CA VAL A 292 3.19 -8.05 -29.76
C VAL A 292 4.21 -7.80 -28.66
N VAL A 293 4.72 -6.57 -28.55
CA VAL A 293 5.68 -6.19 -27.50
C VAL A 293 5.08 -6.43 -26.11
N ASN A 294 3.87 -5.95 -25.88
CA ASN A 294 3.20 -6.08 -24.59
C ASN A 294 2.80 -7.53 -24.26
N ALA A 295 2.47 -8.36 -25.27
CA ALA A 295 2.23 -9.78 -25.09
C ALA A 295 3.51 -10.53 -24.68
N ILE A 296 4.65 -10.25 -25.31
CA ILE A 296 5.94 -10.83 -24.94
C ILE A 296 6.32 -10.45 -23.52
N VAL A 297 6.21 -9.17 -23.17
CA VAL A 297 6.52 -8.68 -21.82
C VAL A 297 5.64 -9.36 -20.77
N SER A 298 4.34 -9.44 -21.02
CA SER A 298 3.39 -10.12 -20.11
C SER A 298 3.70 -11.60 -19.97
N GLY A 299 4.07 -12.28 -21.06
CA GLY A 299 4.50 -13.67 -21.02
C GLY A 299 5.76 -13.90 -20.21
N LEU A 300 6.78 -13.03 -20.37
CA LEU A 300 8.01 -13.07 -19.57
C LEU A 300 7.73 -12.82 -18.08
N ILE A 301 6.88 -11.85 -17.77
CA ILE A 301 6.47 -11.59 -16.38
C ILE A 301 5.75 -12.80 -15.79
N ALA A 302 4.79 -13.39 -16.52
CA ALA A 302 4.08 -14.58 -16.07
C ALA A 302 5.03 -15.76 -15.80
N LEU A 303 6.04 -15.95 -16.64
CA LEU A 303 7.08 -16.96 -16.45
C LEU A 303 7.88 -16.72 -15.16
N VAL A 304 8.35 -15.48 -14.95
CA VAL A 304 9.10 -15.11 -13.73
C VAL A 304 8.23 -15.31 -12.49
N VAL A 305 6.99 -14.87 -12.51
CA VAL A 305 6.04 -15.06 -11.42
C VAL A 305 5.83 -16.55 -11.12
N LEU A 306 5.66 -17.37 -12.14
CA LEU A 306 5.51 -18.81 -11.99
C LEU A 306 6.75 -19.44 -11.33
N ILE A 307 7.95 -19.07 -11.78
CA ILE A 307 9.20 -19.55 -11.20
C ILE A 307 9.30 -19.16 -9.71
N VAL A 308 9.04 -17.88 -9.40
CA VAL A 308 9.07 -17.40 -8.01
C VAL A 308 8.02 -18.10 -7.15
N TYR A 309 6.81 -18.33 -7.67
CA TYR A 309 5.78 -19.06 -6.96
C TYR A 309 6.20 -20.51 -6.67
N LEU A 310 6.70 -21.24 -7.65
CA LEU A 310 7.08 -22.64 -7.51
C LEU A 310 8.27 -22.83 -6.56
N PHE A 311 9.29 -21.99 -6.67
CA PHE A 311 10.54 -22.17 -5.92
C PHE A 311 10.55 -21.47 -4.56
N VAL A 312 9.87 -20.34 -4.43
CA VAL A 312 9.88 -19.52 -3.20
C VAL A 312 8.62 -19.76 -2.38
N ASP A 313 7.43 -19.56 -2.97
CA ASP A 313 6.18 -19.55 -2.22
C ASP A 313 5.76 -20.92 -1.71
N ARG A 314 5.84 -21.97 -2.54
CA ARG A 314 5.54 -23.34 -2.09
C ARG A 314 6.44 -23.79 -0.94
N ARG A 315 7.71 -23.36 -0.91
CA ARG A 315 8.66 -23.66 0.16
C ARG A 315 8.43 -22.79 1.40
N ARG A 316 7.93 -21.58 1.24
CA ARG A 316 7.64 -20.64 2.33
C ARG A 316 6.72 -21.25 3.37
N TRP A 317 5.58 -21.73 2.98
CA TRP A 317 4.61 -22.31 3.91
C TRP A 317 5.12 -23.59 4.59
N LYS A 318 5.98 -24.36 3.92
CA LYS A 318 6.67 -25.48 4.55
C LYS A 318 7.65 -25.00 5.63
N ARG A 319 8.44 -23.95 5.34
CA ARG A 319 9.37 -23.36 6.32
C ARG A 319 8.62 -22.75 7.51
N ILE A 320 7.57 -22.01 7.28
CA ILE A 320 6.75 -21.42 8.35
C ILE A 320 6.22 -22.51 9.28
N ARG A 321 5.69 -23.60 8.74
CA ARG A 321 5.26 -24.73 9.59
C ARG A 321 6.44 -25.33 10.38
N ALA A 322 7.57 -25.57 9.75
CA ALA A 322 8.74 -26.14 10.42
C ALA A 322 9.25 -25.29 11.60
N MET A 323 9.09 -23.95 11.57
CA MET A 323 9.48 -23.07 12.67
C MET A 323 8.68 -23.29 13.97
N PHE A 324 7.51 -23.92 13.91
CA PHE A 324 6.62 -24.10 15.06
C PHE A 324 6.43 -25.57 15.48
N PHE A 325 6.93 -26.51 14.71
CA PHE A 325 6.80 -27.96 15.00
C PHE A 325 8.18 -28.65 15.18
N ALA A 326 9.26 -27.87 15.18
CA ALA A 326 10.58 -28.30 15.61
C ALA A 326 10.79 -27.96 17.09
#